data_97da30edf8ea45bbf8fd9b5702d7e192
#
_entry.id   97da30edf8ea45bbf8fd9b5702d7e192
#
_cell.length_a   1.000
_cell.length_b   1.000
_cell.length_c   1.000
_cell.angle_alpha   90.00
_cell.angle_beta   90.00
_cell.angle_gamma   90.00
#
_symmetry.space_group_name_H-M   'P 1'
#
loop_
_entity.id
_entity.type
_entity.pdbx_description
1 polymer ?
#
loop_
_entity_poly.entity_id
_entity_poly.type
_entity_poly.pdbx_seq_one_letter_code
_entity_poly.pdbx_strand_id
1 'polypeptide(L)'
;MDKEKNIQAVVSETEILHESSVNFLKIFEAYRVEKKISTRKLVQGLMSDRAFLDIKKGNYILAKSDWEFLMQRMGIVTEYFETIVSRKELEDWRIREDICLLILENQSEAKKRLEQYRSKCLKEKKEIPKIQNQFCMKITWLLSKSVLTAEELYDLSCKAVACTVAEEKWQEKLTTLYLGPAELETTLLTVWSLYLLGKTTKALELYWKIKCYPKDYEWEPRMQQMIIPQIAWLGMKLYQRLHMDDEALKVGENALELLRDQSSQRYVYPILQELISLEEMYGKEYKRIQQLKKFKVAFENVYEANKLPCMRMWQCSSIKNSYDVSLILKRMRYSMEKTQSEVCTDENGIPFLSIKQLSRSD
;
A
#
# COMPACT_ATOMS: atom_id res chain seq x y z
N MET A 1 2.55 -59.97 3.11
CA MET A 1 2.86 -58.84 4.03
C MET A 1 3.21 -57.63 3.16
N ASP A 2 2.19 -56.95 2.69
CA ASP A 2 2.32 -55.77 1.84
C ASP A 2 2.63 -54.58 2.71
N LYS A 3 3.81 -54.01 2.49
CA LYS A 3 4.14 -52.71 3.04
C LYS A 3 3.32 -51.67 2.23
N GLU A 4 2.21 -51.26 2.78
CA GLU A 4 1.53 -50.06 2.35
C GLU A 4 2.54 -48.90 2.38
N LYS A 5 3.00 -48.50 1.21
CA LYS A 5 3.72 -47.27 1.01
C LYS A 5 2.71 -46.14 1.25
N ASN A 6 2.70 -45.63 2.46
CA ASN A 6 2.06 -44.38 2.77
C ASN A 6 2.77 -43.26 1.97
N ILE A 7 2.37 -43.09 0.72
CA ILE A 7 2.77 -41.97 -0.10
C ILE A 7 1.91 -40.77 0.39
N GLN A 8 2.35 -40.14 1.47
CA GLN A 8 1.87 -38.84 1.81
C GLN A 8 2.26 -37.90 0.65
N ALA A 9 1.28 -37.50 -0.15
CA ALA A 9 1.51 -36.56 -1.21
C ALA A 9 1.97 -35.23 -0.55
N VAL A 10 3.25 -34.92 -0.69
CA VAL A 10 3.81 -33.65 -0.28
C VAL A 10 3.31 -32.62 -1.30
N VAL A 11 2.29 -31.86 -0.94
CA VAL A 11 1.81 -30.74 -1.75
C VAL A 11 2.97 -29.76 -1.94
N SER A 12 3.29 -29.44 -3.18
CA SER A 12 4.40 -28.53 -3.50
C SER A 12 4.00 -27.07 -3.19
N GLU A 13 5.02 -26.24 -2.89
CA GLU A 13 4.80 -24.79 -2.74
C GLU A 13 4.07 -24.21 -3.94
N THR A 14 4.39 -24.64 -5.13
CA THR A 14 3.79 -24.20 -6.40
C THR A 14 2.29 -24.55 -6.47
N GLU A 15 1.89 -25.73 -6.04
CA GLU A 15 0.48 -26.15 -6.03
C GLU A 15 -0.36 -25.31 -5.05
N ILE A 16 0.16 -25.07 -3.85
CA ILE A 16 -0.52 -24.21 -2.85
C ILE A 16 -0.67 -22.79 -3.37
N LEU A 17 0.37 -22.22 -3.96
CA LEU A 17 0.32 -20.88 -4.55
C LEU A 17 -0.66 -20.81 -5.72
N HIS A 18 -0.72 -21.85 -6.54
CA HIS A 18 -1.64 -21.93 -7.66
C HIS A 18 -3.09 -21.97 -7.19
N GLU A 19 -3.42 -22.81 -6.23
CA GLU A 19 -4.78 -22.89 -5.66
C GLU A 19 -5.21 -21.58 -5.01
N SER A 20 -4.33 -20.96 -4.22
CA SER A 20 -4.57 -19.65 -3.61
C SER A 20 -4.82 -18.58 -4.68
N SER A 21 -4.05 -18.58 -5.76
CA SER A 21 -4.20 -17.64 -6.87
C SER A 21 -5.54 -17.82 -7.59
N VAL A 22 -5.97 -19.05 -7.84
CA VAL A 22 -7.26 -19.35 -8.51
C VAL A 22 -8.44 -18.89 -7.66
N ASN A 23 -8.41 -19.14 -6.35
CA ASN A 23 -9.48 -18.72 -5.45
C ASN A 23 -9.55 -17.20 -5.33
N PHE A 24 -8.40 -16.53 -5.24
CA PHE A 24 -8.34 -15.09 -5.22
C PHE A 24 -8.86 -14.46 -6.52
N LEU A 25 -8.60 -15.08 -7.66
CA LEU A 25 -9.12 -14.64 -8.96
C LEU A 25 -10.65 -14.65 -9.02
N LYS A 26 -11.30 -15.65 -8.43
CA LYS A 26 -12.77 -15.69 -8.36
C LYS A 26 -13.32 -14.50 -7.56
N ILE A 27 -12.73 -14.22 -6.41
CA ILE A 27 -13.09 -13.08 -5.56
C ILE A 27 -12.88 -11.76 -6.32
N PHE A 28 -11.71 -11.59 -6.93
CA PHE A 28 -11.37 -10.42 -7.74
C PHE A 28 -12.40 -10.16 -8.86
N GLU A 29 -12.75 -11.20 -9.64
CA GLU A 29 -13.73 -11.06 -10.72
C GLU A 29 -15.13 -10.73 -10.20
N ALA A 30 -15.54 -11.29 -9.05
CA ALA A 30 -16.81 -10.93 -8.42
C ALA A 30 -16.88 -9.43 -8.10
N TYR A 31 -15.87 -8.88 -7.41
CA TYR A 31 -15.80 -7.46 -7.09
C TYR A 31 -15.72 -6.57 -8.33
N ARG A 32 -14.89 -6.98 -9.32
CA ARG A 32 -14.76 -6.24 -10.57
C ARG A 32 -16.09 -6.11 -11.31
N VAL A 33 -16.86 -7.21 -11.39
CA VAL A 33 -18.18 -7.25 -12.05
C VAL A 33 -19.18 -6.41 -11.27
N GLU A 34 -19.22 -6.53 -9.95
CA GLU A 34 -20.07 -5.73 -9.08
C GLU A 34 -19.83 -4.23 -9.27
N LYS A 35 -18.57 -3.80 -9.27
CA LYS A 35 -18.18 -2.42 -9.50
C LYS A 35 -18.23 -1.98 -10.97
N LYS A 36 -18.64 -2.86 -11.90
CA LYS A 36 -18.75 -2.60 -13.35
C LYS A 36 -17.47 -2.08 -13.99
N ILE A 37 -16.31 -2.51 -13.50
CA ILE A 37 -15.01 -2.09 -14.00
C ILE A 37 -14.55 -3.04 -15.12
N SER A 38 -14.15 -2.50 -16.27
CA SER A 38 -13.60 -3.34 -17.35
C SER A 38 -12.20 -3.83 -16.98
N THR A 39 -11.89 -5.08 -17.31
CA THR A 39 -10.55 -5.68 -17.09
C THR A 39 -9.45 -4.80 -17.67
N ARG A 40 -9.62 -4.35 -18.93
CA ARG A 40 -8.65 -3.50 -19.63
C ARG A 40 -8.28 -2.25 -18.83
N LYS A 41 -9.25 -1.54 -18.29
CA LYS A 41 -9.00 -0.33 -17.48
C LYS A 41 -8.24 -0.65 -16.20
N LEU A 42 -8.56 -1.79 -15.58
CA LEU A 42 -7.98 -2.17 -14.29
C LEU A 42 -6.52 -2.62 -14.42
N VAL A 43 -6.17 -3.38 -15.47
CA VAL A 43 -4.81 -3.87 -15.70
C VAL A 43 -3.93 -2.91 -16.49
N GLN A 44 -4.50 -1.81 -17.01
CA GLN A 44 -3.79 -0.82 -17.82
C GLN A 44 -2.50 -0.35 -17.13
N GLY A 45 -1.40 -0.39 -17.86
CA GLY A 45 -0.08 0.00 -17.35
C GLY A 45 0.66 -1.10 -16.56
N LEU A 46 -0.05 -2.04 -15.95
CA LEU A 46 0.58 -3.15 -15.23
C LEU A 46 0.92 -4.32 -16.16
N MET A 47 -0.07 -4.81 -16.86
CA MET A 47 0.07 -5.96 -17.78
C MET A 47 -0.84 -5.81 -19.00
N SER A 48 -0.64 -6.66 -20.00
CA SER A 48 -1.51 -6.72 -21.18
C SER A 48 -2.80 -7.48 -20.87
N ASP A 49 -3.87 -7.21 -21.62
CA ASP A 49 -5.13 -7.96 -21.55
C ASP A 49 -4.91 -9.46 -21.77
N ARG A 50 -3.98 -9.82 -22.69
CA ARG A 50 -3.62 -11.21 -22.95
C ARG A 50 -2.97 -11.87 -21.76
N ALA A 51 -2.00 -11.20 -21.13
CA ALA A 51 -1.36 -11.73 -19.91
C ALA A 51 -2.37 -11.97 -18.79
N PHE A 52 -3.33 -11.06 -18.62
CA PHE A 52 -4.39 -11.24 -17.64
C PHE A 52 -5.34 -12.41 -18.00
N LEU A 53 -5.66 -12.60 -19.28
CA LEU A 53 -6.45 -13.75 -19.74
C LEU A 53 -5.73 -15.08 -19.49
N ASP A 54 -4.40 -15.12 -19.64
CA ASP A 54 -3.60 -16.32 -19.35
C ASP A 54 -3.57 -16.62 -17.85
N ILE A 55 -3.56 -15.58 -17.00
CA ILE A 55 -3.74 -15.74 -15.53
C ILE A 55 -5.13 -16.31 -15.23
N LYS A 56 -6.19 -15.80 -15.89
CA LYS A 56 -7.57 -16.33 -15.73
C LYS A 56 -7.71 -17.80 -16.12
N LYS A 57 -6.89 -18.27 -17.04
CA LYS A 57 -6.85 -19.69 -17.46
C LYS A 57 -6.00 -20.55 -16.52
N GLY A 58 -5.37 -19.97 -15.51
CA GLY A 58 -4.47 -20.69 -14.60
C GLY A 58 -3.08 -20.99 -15.17
N ASN A 59 -2.73 -20.40 -16.32
CA ASN A 59 -1.43 -20.62 -16.95
C ASN A 59 -0.27 -19.91 -16.21
N TYR A 60 -0.60 -18.90 -15.40
CA TYR A 60 0.36 -18.14 -14.62
C TYR A 60 -0.18 -17.86 -13.23
N ILE A 61 0.72 -17.92 -12.25
CA ILE A 61 0.45 -17.50 -10.86
C ILE A 61 0.81 -16.03 -10.76
N LEU A 62 -0.14 -15.22 -10.34
CA LEU A 62 0.10 -13.80 -10.07
C LEU A 62 0.68 -13.64 -8.68
N ALA A 63 1.73 -12.82 -8.57
CA ALA A 63 2.31 -12.49 -7.28
C ALA A 63 1.29 -11.77 -6.38
N LYS A 64 1.36 -11.98 -5.07
CA LYS A 64 0.48 -11.31 -4.12
C LYS A 64 0.52 -9.79 -4.28
N SER A 65 1.70 -9.20 -4.45
CA SER A 65 1.86 -7.76 -4.65
C SER A 65 1.06 -7.24 -5.85
N ASP A 66 0.97 -8.02 -6.93
CA ASP A 66 0.23 -7.63 -8.13
C ASP A 66 -1.28 -7.72 -7.91
N TRP A 67 -1.73 -8.78 -7.20
CA TRP A 67 -3.12 -8.92 -6.77
C TRP A 67 -3.57 -7.77 -5.89
N GLU A 68 -2.80 -7.47 -4.87
CA GLU A 68 -3.08 -6.36 -3.96
C GLU A 68 -3.20 -5.05 -4.69
N PHE A 69 -2.30 -4.81 -5.63
CA PHE A 69 -2.30 -3.61 -6.44
C PHE A 69 -3.58 -3.48 -7.28
N LEU A 70 -4.02 -4.58 -7.90
CA LEU A 70 -5.27 -4.60 -8.68
C LEU A 70 -6.52 -4.43 -7.80
N MET A 71 -6.59 -5.06 -6.64
CA MET A 71 -7.69 -4.89 -5.68
C MET A 71 -7.79 -3.45 -5.18
N GLN A 72 -6.64 -2.86 -4.88
CA GLN A 72 -6.58 -1.47 -4.41
C GLN A 72 -6.98 -0.46 -5.49
N ARG A 73 -6.76 -0.76 -6.77
CA ARG A 73 -7.34 0.04 -7.86
C ARG A 73 -8.86 0.01 -7.89
N MET A 74 -9.47 -1.04 -7.36
CA MET A 74 -10.93 -1.12 -7.17
C MET A 74 -11.42 -0.45 -5.88
N GLY A 75 -10.51 0.10 -5.07
CA GLY A 75 -10.83 0.73 -3.79
C GLY A 75 -11.11 -0.27 -2.67
N ILE A 76 -10.63 -1.51 -2.81
CA ILE A 76 -10.91 -2.62 -1.88
C ILE A 76 -9.69 -2.86 -0.98
N VAL A 77 -9.94 -3.00 0.32
CA VAL A 77 -8.93 -3.33 1.31
C VAL A 77 -8.52 -4.79 1.18
N THR A 78 -7.24 -5.03 0.97
CA THR A 78 -6.70 -6.39 0.79
C THR A 78 -6.44 -7.11 2.11
N GLU A 79 -6.46 -6.41 3.24
CA GLU A 79 -6.27 -6.96 4.59
C GLU A 79 -7.36 -7.96 5.01
N TYR A 80 -8.52 -7.92 4.35
CA TYR A 80 -9.61 -8.86 4.60
C TYR A 80 -9.38 -10.25 4.00
N PHE A 81 -8.41 -10.35 3.09
CA PHE A 81 -8.14 -11.59 2.38
C PHE A 81 -6.84 -12.22 2.89
N GLU A 82 -6.96 -13.42 3.41
CA GLU A 82 -5.79 -14.25 3.69
C GLU A 82 -5.21 -14.75 2.38
N THR A 83 -3.96 -14.39 2.09
CA THR A 83 -3.25 -14.81 0.91
C THR A 83 -1.94 -15.49 1.27
N ILE A 84 -1.61 -16.52 0.53
CA ILE A 84 -0.36 -17.26 0.71
C ILE A 84 0.71 -16.56 -0.13
N VAL A 85 1.88 -16.36 0.44
CA VAL A 85 3.03 -15.74 -0.23
C VAL A 85 4.20 -16.72 -0.29
N SER A 86 4.98 -16.64 -1.34
CA SER A 86 6.24 -17.35 -1.43
C SER A 86 7.27 -16.75 -0.45
N ARG A 87 8.25 -17.56 -0.06
CA ARG A 87 9.38 -17.09 0.77
C ARG A 87 10.07 -15.87 0.13
N LYS A 88 10.22 -15.89 -1.19
CA LYS A 88 10.84 -14.82 -1.95
C LYS A 88 10.06 -13.51 -1.84
N GLU A 89 8.74 -13.54 -2.00
CA GLU A 89 7.89 -12.34 -1.85
C GLU A 89 7.96 -11.78 -0.43
N LEU A 90 8.01 -12.65 0.57
CA LEU A 90 8.17 -12.24 1.97
C LEU A 90 9.52 -11.55 2.22
N GLU A 91 10.60 -12.06 1.63
CA GLU A 91 11.93 -11.43 1.70
C GLU A 91 11.95 -10.07 1.01
N ASP A 92 11.38 -9.96 -0.19
CA ASP A 92 11.28 -8.69 -0.93
C ASP A 92 10.45 -7.66 -0.17
N TRP A 93 9.41 -8.10 0.49
CA TRP A 93 8.62 -7.23 1.35
C TRP A 93 9.43 -6.71 2.54
N ARG A 94 10.13 -7.59 3.27
CA ARG A 94 10.97 -7.21 4.42
C ARG A 94 12.03 -6.18 4.02
N ILE A 95 12.70 -6.39 2.87
CA ILE A 95 13.69 -5.44 2.37
C ILE A 95 13.06 -4.07 2.12
N ARG A 96 11.89 -4.01 1.53
CA ARG A 96 11.18 -2.74 1.29
C ARG A 96 10.75 -2.06 2.58
N GLU A 97 10.31 -2.83 3.57
CA GLU A 97 9.98 -2.32 4.90
C GLU A 97 11.22 -1.73 5.59
N ASP A 98 12.34 -2.46 5.59
CA ASP A 98 13.62 -1.98 6.12
C ASP A 98 14.05 -0.65 5.48
N ILE A 99 13.94 -0.54 4.14
CA ILE A 99 14.26 0.71 3.44
C ILE A 99 13.38 1.85 3.93
N CYS A 100 12.07 1.60 4.08
CA CYS A 100 11.14 2.63 4.56
C CYS A 100 11.44 3.09 5.99
N LEU A 101 11.88 2.19 6.87
CA LEU A 101 12.31 2.53 8.22
C LEU A 101 13.58 3.37 8.19
N LEU A 102 14.58 2.95 7.41
CA LEU A 102 15.87 3.60 7.29
C LEU A 102 15.78 5.03 6.72
N ILE A 103 14.79 5.35 5.90
CA ILE A 103 14.57 6.74 5.40
C ILE A 103 14.46 7.73 6.57
N LEU A 104 13.91 7.31 7.69
CA LEU A 104 13.71 8.17 8.87
C LEU A 104 14.92 8.16 9.79
N GLU A 105 15.58 7.02 9.92
CA GLU A 105 16.64 6.80 10.88
C GLU A 105 18.03 7.12 10.30
N ASN A 106 18.28 6.69 9.06
CA ASN A 106 19.59 6.79 8.40
C ASN A 106 19.44 6.80 6.87
N GLN A 107 19.33 7.98 6.29
CA GLN A 107 19.15 8.15 4.84
C GLN A 107 20.31 7.58 4.00
N SER A 108 21.54 7.58 4.52
CA SER A 108 22.69 7.00 3.82
C SER A 108 22.57 5.49 3.69
N GLU A 109 22.20 4.81 4.76
CA GLU A 109 21.98 3.36 4.74
C GLU A 109 20.72 3.00 3.93
N ALA A 110 19.65 3.81 4.00
CA ALA A 110 18.47 3.66 3.15
C ALA A 110 18.83 3.69 1.66
N LYS A 111 19.68 4.62 1.24
CA LYS A 111 20.17 4.73 -0.14
C LYS A 111 20.95 3.49 -0.56
N LYS A 112 21.87 3.03 0.26
CA LYS A 112 22.66 1.82 0.01
C LYS A 112 21.76 0.59 -0.09
N ARG A 113 20.79 0.45 0.81
CA ARG A 113 19.84 -0.67 0.81
C ARG A 113 18.93 -0.66 -0.43
N LEU A 114 18.51 0.52 -0.86
CA LEU A 114 17.75 0.70 -2.09
C LEU A 114 18.53 0.23 -3.33
N GLU A 115 19.81 0.58 -3.44
CA GLU A 115 20.66 0.14 -4.55
C GLU A 115 20.90 -1.39 -4.53
N GLN A 116 21.06 -1.98 -3.35
CA GLN A 116 21.12 -3.43 -3.20
C GLN A 116 19.81 -4.10 -3.67
N TYR A 117 18.65 -3.53 -3.30
CA TYR A 117 17.35 -4.03 -3.74
C TYR A 117 17.17 -3.94 -5.26
N ARG A 118 17.55 -2.81 -5.87
CA ARG A 118 17.53 -2.66 -7.33
C ARG A 118 18.39 -3.70 -8.02
N SER A 119 19.61 -3.89 -7.52
CA SER A 119 20.56 -4.87 -8.05
C SER A 119 20.04 -6.30 -7.92
N LYS A 120 19.36 -6.64 -6.83
CA LYS A 120 18.69 -7.92 -6.64
C LYS A 120 17.60 -8.12 -7.70
N CYS A 121 16.71 -7.15 -7.90
CA CYS A 121 15.64 -7.23 -8.88
C CYS A 121 16.18 -7.41 -10.31
N LEU A 122 17.25 -6.71 -10.69
CA LEU A 122 17.88 -6.82 -12.01
C LEU A 122 18.59 -8.15 -12.24
N LYS A 123 19.17 -8.76 -11.18
CA LYS A 123 19.78 -10.10 -11.28
C LYS A 123 18.74 -11.19 -11.52
N GLU A 124 17.56 -11.03 -10.97
CA GLU A 124 16.49 -12.03 -11.05
C GLU A 124 15.66 -11.92 -12.33
N LYS A 125 15.49 -10.70 -12.83
CA LYS A 125 14.70 -10.39 -14.03
C LYS A 125 15.49 -9.42 -14.90
N LYS A 126 15.33 -9.49 -16.23
CA LYS A 126 15.98 -8.57 -17.16
C LYS A 126 15.68 -7.10 -16.87
N GLU A 127 14.50 -6.84 -16.29
CA GLU A 127 14.02 -5.50 -15.93
C GLU A 127 13.43 -5.54 -14.51
N ILE A 128 13.50 -4.42 -13.82
CA ILE A 128 12.81 -4.27 -12.53
C ILE A 128 11.31 -4.28 -12.80
N PRO A 129 10.51 -5.15 -12.16
CA PRO A 129 9.07 -5.15 -12.35
C PRO A 129 8.44 -3.78 -12.03
N LYS A 130 7.38 -3.43 -12.73
CA LYS A 130 6.81 -2.07 -12.71
C LYS A 130 6.47 -1.54 -11.31
N ILE A 131 5.83 -2.35 -10.47
CA ILE A 131 5.47 -1.97 -9.09
C ILE A 131 6.73 -1.73 -8.25
N GLN A 132 7.73 -2.62 -8.35
CA GLN A 132 9.00 -2.48 -7.66
C GLN A 132 9.79 -1.27 -8.18
N ASN A 133 9.72 -0.99 -9.48
CA ASN A 133 10.36 0.18 -10.07
C ASN A 133 9.71 1.48 -9.59
N GLN A 134 8.37 1.53 -9.55
CA GLN A 134 7.63 2.66 -8.96
C GLN A 134 8.05 2.91 -7.51
N PHE A 135 8.13 1.83 -6.71
CA PHE A 135 8.64 1.89 -5.34
C PHE A 135 10.05 2.50 -5.30
N CYS A 136 10.97 1.96 -6.09
CA CYS A 136 12.35 2.45 -6.11
C CYS A 136 12.45 3.93 -6.48
N MET A 137 11.69 4.38 -7.48
CA MET A 137 11.66 5.79 -7.89
C MET A 137 11.05 6.68 -6.82
N LYS A 138 9.97 6.26 -6.18
CA LYS A 138 9.36 6.97 -5.04
C LYS A 138 10.35 7.16 -3.89
N ILE A 139 11.05 6.10 -3.50
CA ILE A 139 12.07 6.18 -2.44
C ILE A 139 13.24 7.06 -2.86
N THR A 140 13.69 6.97 -4.12
CA THR A 140 14.73 7.85 -4.65
C THR A 140 14.32 9.32 -4.53
N TRP A 141 13.09 9.66 -4.89
CA TRP A 141 12.55 11.02 -4.75
C TRP A 141 12.65 11.50 -3.29
N LEU A 142 12.19 10.69 -2.34
CA LEU A 142 12.20 11.01 -0.90
C LEU A 142 13.63 11.24 -0.35
N LEU A 143 14.58 10.43 -0.79
CA LEU A 143 16.00 10.53 -0.37
C LEU A 143 16.74 11.67 -1.06
N SER A 144 16.26 12.15 -2.20
CA SER A 144 16.95 13.13 -3.02
C SER A 144 16.33 14.53 -2.97
N LYS A 145 15.26 14.74 -2.20
CA LYS A 145 14.53 16.01 -2.14
C LYS A 145 15.35 17.23 -1.70
N SER A 146 16.49 17.02 -1.02
CA SER A 146 17.41 18.06 -0.58
C SER A 146 18.63 18.24 -1.50
N VAL A 147 18.76 17.38 -2.52
CA VAL A 147 19.95 17.34 -3.41
C VAL A 147 19.57 17.67 -4.85
N LEU A 148 18.45 17.14 -5.33
CA LEU A 148 17.96 17.37 -6.69
C LEU A 148 17.24 18.73 -6.80
N THR A 149 17.31 19.30 -8.00
CA THR A 149 16.50 20.47 -8.36
C THR A 149 15.01 20.14 -8.40
N ALA A 150 14.18 21.17 -8.35
CA ALA A 150 12.72 20.97 -8.43
C ALA A 150 12.28 20.36 -9.78
N GLU A 151 12.99 20.69 -10.88
CA GLU A 151 12.78 20.09 -12.21
C GLU A 151 13.11 18.60 -12.20
N GLU A 152 14.26 18.22 -11.66
CA GLU A 152 14.66 16.81 -11.57
C GLU A 152 13.69 15.99 -10.68
N LEU A 153 13.23 16.58 -9.57
CA LEU A 153 12.22 15.96 -8.71
C LEU A 153 10.88 15.78 -9.45
N TYR A 154 10.49 16.78 -10.24
CA TYR A 154 9.27 16.69 -11.06
C TYR A 154 9.37 15.58 -12.09
N ASP A 155 10.48 15.53 -12.84
CA ASP A 155 10.73 14.49 -13.84
C ASP A 155 10.76 13.09 -13.22
N LEU A 156 11.42 12.97 -12.06
CA LEU A 156 11.49 11.69 -11.33
C LEU A 156 10.11 11.24 -10.85
N SER A 157 9.29 12.16 -10.34
CA SER A 157 7.92 11.83 -9.92
C SER A 157 7.03 11.41 -11.09
N CYS A 158 7.12 12.10 -12.23
CA CYS A 158 6.41 11.73 -13.45
C CYS A 158 6.83 10.34 -13.97
N LYS A 159 8.13 10.03 -13.98
CA LYS A 159 8.65 8.70 -14.33
C LYS A 159 8.14 7.63 -13.36
N ALA A 160 8.07 7.94 -12.07
CA ALA A 160 7.54 7.01 -11.08
C ALA A 160 6.06 6.69 -11.30
N VAL A 161 5.23 7.68 -11.63
CA VAL A 161 3.82 7.46 -12.02
C VAL A 161 3.75 6.60 -13.30
N ALA A 162 4.56 6.91 -14.30
CA ALA A 162 4.58 6.20 -15.59
C ALA A 162 4.98 4.72 -15.49
N CYS A 163 5.57 4.27 -14.37
CA CYS A 163 5.87 2.85 -14.16
C CYS A 163 4.61 1.97 -14.21
N THR A 164 3.50 2.44 -13.67
CA THR A 164 2.25 1.68 -13.55
C THR A 164 1.09 2.31 -14.32
N VAL A 165 1.18 3.59 -14.66
CA VAL A 165 0.17 4.34 -15.40
C VAL A 165 0.62 4.54 -16.84
N ALA A 166 0.04 3.77 -17.78
CA ALA A 166 0.41 3.82 -19.21
C ALA A 166 -0.37 4.89 -20.00
N GLU A 167 -0.62 6.03 -19.41
CA GLU A 167 -1.33 7.15 -20.04
C GLU A 167 -0.41 8.38 -20.09
N GLU A 168 -0.01 8.82 -21.27
CA GLU A 168 0.91 9.94 -21.44
C GLU A 168 0.37 11.25 -20.83
N LYS A 169 -0.93 11.48 -20.97
CA LYS A 169 -1.64 12.65 -20.43
C LYS A 169 -2.33 12.34 -19.11
N TRP A 170 -1.71 11.50 -18.27
CA TRP A 170 -2.32 11.03 -17.03
C TRP A 170 -2.78 12.16 -16.09
N GLN A 171 -2.07 13.30 -16.04
CA GLN A 171 -2.46 14.45 -15.20
C GLN A 171 -3.81 15.04 -15.62
N GLU A 172 -4.08 15.09 -16.93
CA GLU A 172 -5.35 15.57 -17.46
C GLU A 172 -6.47 14.54 -17.22
N LYS A 173 -6.16 13.26 -17.46
CA LYS A 173 -7.10 12.14 -17.41
C LYS A 173 -7.20 11.44 -16.05
N LEU A 174 -6.59 11.96 -15.00
CA LEU A 174 -6.50 11.32 -13.69
C LEU A 174 -7.85 10.82 -13.19
N THR A 175 -8.90 11.60 -13.39
CA THR A 175 -10.28 11.26 -12.99
C THR A 175 -10.94 10.16 -13.83
N THR A 176 -10.27 9.63 -14.85
CA THR A 176 -10.76 8.52 -15.68
C THR A 176 -9.95 7.24 -15.51
N LEU A 177 -8.85 7.30 -14.76
CA LEU A 177 -7.95 6.19 -14.48
C LEU A 177 -8.36 5.48 -13.19
N TYR A 178 -8.13 4.18 -13.13
CA TYR A 178 -8.24 3.41 -11.88
C TYR A 178 -6.87 3.32 -11.22
N LEU A 179 -6.70 4.04 -10.13
CA LEU A 179 -5.43 4.16 -9.40
C LEU A 179 -5.61 3.63 -7.97
N GLY A 180 -4.60 2.92 -7.47
CA GLY A 180 -4.53 2.53 -6.06
C GLY A 180 -3.82 3.60 -5.20
N PRO A 181 -3.78 3.40 -3.86
CA PRO A 181 -3.10 4.33 -2.94
C PRO A 181 -1.64 4.60 -3.30
N ALA A 182 -0.87 3.59 -3.74
CA ALA A 182 0.53 3.78 -4.13
C ALA A 182 0.70 4.70 -5.32
N GLU A 183 -0.21 4.62 -6.28
CA GLU A 183 -0.19 5.48 -7.46
C GLU A 183 -0.59 6.90 -7.07
N LEU A 184 -1.60 7.06 -6.21
CA LEU A 184 -1.95 8.37 -5.68
C LEU A 184 -0.84 8.97 -4.82
N GLU A 185 -0.18 8.18 -3.95
CA GLU A 185 1.01 8.65 -3.22
C GLU A 185 2.10 9.16 -4.16
N THR A 186 2.36 8.43 -5.24
CA THR A 186 3.36 8.82 -6.24
C THR A 186 2.91 10.09 -6.98
N THR A 187 1.62 10.21 -7.26
CA THR A 187 1.04 11.43 -7.85
C THR A 187 1.14 12.63 -6.90
N LEU A 188 0.99 12.44 -5.59
CA LEU A 188 1.22 13.49 -4.60
C LEU A 188 2.66 14.02 -4.62
N LEU A 189 3.66 13.18 -4.93
CA LEU A 189 5.03 13.66 -5.13
C LEU A 189 5.13 14.59 -6.34
N THR A 190 4.35 14.34 -7.39
CA THR A 190 4.28 15.25 -8.55
C THR A 190 3.65 16.59 -8.15
N VAL A 191 2.59 16.58 -7.36
CA VAL A 191 1.99 17.81 -6.81
C VAL A 191 3.01 18.59 -5.98
N TRP A 192 3.76 17.88 -5.11
CA TRP A 192 4.80 18.51 -4.30
C TRP A 192 5.94 19.09 -5.16
N SER A 193 6.35 18.40 -6.20
CA SER A 193 7.37 18.89 -7.12
C SER A 193 6.89 20.13 -7.89
N LEU A 194 5.63 20.16 -8.34
CA LEU A 194 5.01 21.35 -8.94
C LEU A 194 4.98 22.55 -7.98
N TYR A 195 4.68 22.27 -6.69
CA TYR A 195 4.75 23.27 -5.64
C TYR A 195 6.17 23.84 -5.47
N LEU A 196 7.20 22.98 -5.44
CA LEU A 196 8.60 23.40 -5.36
C LEU A 196 9.05 24.22 -6.58
N LEU A 197 8.53 23.88 -7.77
CA LEU A 197 8.75 24.63 -9.02
C LEU A 197 8.04 26.02 -9.04
N GLY A 198 7.26 26.36 -8.02
CA GLY A 198 6.44 27.55 -8.02
C GLY A 198 5.24 27.51 -8.97
N LYS A 199 4.96 26.36 -9.62
CA LYS A 199 3.79 26.17 -10.50
C LYS A 199 2.54 25.88 -9.68
N THR A 200 2.20 26.79 -8.76
CA THR A 200 1.21 26.59 -7.71
C THR A 200 -0.19 26.30 -8.24
N THR A 201 -0.61 26.97 -9.32
CA THR A 201 -1.91 26.73 -9.95
C THR A 201 -2.04 25.29 -10.45
N LYS A 202 -1.01 24.79 -11.19
CA LYS A 202 -1.01 23.40 -11.68
C LYS A 202 -0.95 22.40 -10.53
N ALA A 203 -0.18 22.70 -9.48
CA ALA A 203 -0.14 21.87 -8.27
C ALA A 203 -1.53 21.77 -7.63
N LEU A 204 -2.23 22.89 -7.52
CA LEU A 204 -3.58 22.96 -6.94
C LEU A 204 -4.61 22.21 -7.79
N GLU A 205 -4.57 22.38 -9.11
CA GLU A 205 -5.47 21.65 -10.04
C GLU A 205 -5.30 20.13 -9.90
N LEU A 206 -4.05 19.66 -9.89
CA LEU A 206 -3.77 18.24 -9.73
C LEU A 206 -4.15 17.75 -8.32
N TYR A 207 -3.86 18.54 -7.29
CA TYR A 207 -4.25 18.27 -5.91
C TYR A 207 -5.77 18.08 -5.76
N TRP A 208 -6.59 18.97 -6.38
CA TRP A 208 -8.05 18.86 -6.32
C TRP A 208 -8.57 17.56 -6.93
N LYS A 209 -8.01 17.14 -8.06
CA LYS A 209 -8.36 15.84 -8.67
C LYS A 209 -8.06 14.68 -7.72
N ILE A 210 -6.89 14.71 -7.05
CA ILE A 210 -6.49 13.66 -6.10
C ILE A 210 -7.38 13.69 -4.84
N LYS A 211 -7.69 14.88 -4.34
CA LYS A 211 -8.52 15.06 -3.12
C LYS A 211 -9.91 14.44 -3.28
N CYS A 212 -10.52 14.59 -4.44
CA CYS A 212 -11.85 14.05 -4.72
C CYS A 212 -11.81 12.55 -5.04
N TYR A 213 -10.70 12.06 -5.52
CA TYR A 213 -10.55 10.72 -6.09
C TYR A 213 -11.06 9.57 -5.19
N PRO A 214 -10.69 9.46 -3.89
CA PRO A 214 -11.15 8.36 -3.05
C PRO A 214 -12.67 8.31 -2.89
N LYS A 215 -13.34 9.48 -2.92
CA LYS A 215 -14.79 9.59 -2.84
C LYS A 215 -15.44 9.26 -4.19
N ASP A 216 -14.91 9.80 -5.27
CA ASP A 216 -15.46 9.64 -6.63
C ASP A 216 -15.40 8.18 -7.09
N TYR A 217 -14.42 7.43 -6.61
CA TYR A 217 -14.24 6.00 -6.87
C TYR A 217 -14.78 5.08 -5.76
N GLU A 218 -15.56 5.63 -4.83
CA GLU A 218 -16.22 4.88 -3.75
C GLU A 218 -15.28 3.91 -3.03
N TRP A 219 -14.09 4.41 -2.67
CA TRP A 219 -13.15 3.60 -1.92
C TRP A 219 -13.70 3.23 -0.54
N GLU A 220 -13.42 2.01 -0.13
CA GLU A 220 -13.74 1.58 1.23
C GLU A 220 -13.12 2.52 2.28
N PRO A 221 -13.78 2.77 3.41
CA PRO A 221 -13.30 3.71 4.44
C PRO A 221 -11.84 3.47 4.85
N ARG A 222 -11.42 2.23 5.02
CA ARG A 222 -10.04 1.88 5.35
C ARG A 222 -9.04 2.25 4.26
N MET A 223 -9.44 2.13 2.99
CA MET A 223 -8.59 2.58 1.88
C MET A 223 -8.44 4.10 1.87
N GLN A 224 -9.53 4.81 2.14
CA GLN A 224 -9.50 6.26 2.26
C GLN A 224 -8.53 6.72 3.36
N GLN A 225 -8.51 6.00 4.49
CA GLN A 225 -7.63 6.29 5.63
C GLN A 225 -6.14 6.17 5.31
N MET A 226 -5.78 5.39 4.31
CA MET A 226 -4.38 5.21 3.90
C MET A 226 -3.83 6.45 3.18
N ILE A 227 -4.67 7.20 2.48
CA ILE A 227 -4.25 8.28 1.60
C ILE A 227 -4.74 9.67 2.03
N ILE A 228 -5.94 9.79 2.62
CA ILE A 228 -6.52 11.08 3.01
C ILE A 228 -5.60 11.92 3.90
N PRO A 229 -4.90 11.34 4.92
CA PRO A 229 -4.01 12.14 5.75
C PRO A 229 -2.83 12.75 4.98
N GLN A 230 -2.32 12.05 3.97
CA GLN A 230 -1.25 12.56 3.10
C GLN A 230 -1.77 13.68 2.21
N ILE A 231 -2.95 13.47 1.63
CA ILE A 231 -3.65 14.48 0.81
C ILE A 231 -3.90 15.73 1.65
N ALA A 232 -4.38 15.57 2.88
CA ALA A 232 -4.68 16.69 3.78
C ALA A 232 -3.42 17.48 4.15
N TRP A 233 -2.36 16.79 4.57
CA TRP A 233 -1.10 17.46 4.90
C TRP A 233 -0.53 18.26 3.73
N LEU A 234 -0.52 17.69 2.53
CA LEU A 234 -0.08 18.40 1.33
C LEU A 234 -1.01 19.57 1.00
N GLY A 235 -2.32 19.40 1.16
CA GLY A 235 -3.32 20.45 0.98
C GLY A 235 -3.09 21.63 1.90
N MET A 236 -2.82 21.37 3.18
CA MET A 236 -2.48 22.45 4.14
C MET A 236 -1.28 23.27 3.65
N LYS A 237 -0.20 22.61 3.19
CA LYS A 237 0.98 23.29 2.65
C LYS A 237 0.70 24.12 1.41
N LEU A 238 -0.12 23.62 0.50
CA LEU A 238 -0.53 24.34 -0.71
C LEU A 238 -1.38 25.57 -0.37
N TYR A 239 -2.37 25.43 0.52
CA TYR A 239 -3.22 26.52 0.94
C TYR A 239 -2.46 27.60 1.71
N GLN A 240 -1.55 27.23 2.61
CA GLN A 240 -0.67 28.17 3.29
C GLN A 240 0.13 29.03 2.29
N ARG A 241 0.70 28.39 1.26
CA ARG A 241 1.45 29.14 0.24
C ARG A 241 0.60 30.09 -0.58
N LEU A 242 -0.69 29.83 -0.67
CA LEU A 242 -1.67 30.68 -1.33
C LEU A 242 -2.30 31.70 -0.39
N HIS A 243 -1.86 31.78 0.87
CA HIS A 243 -2.46 32.61 1.91
C HIS A 243 -3.96 32.34 2.13
N MET A 244 -4.36 31.07 1.92
CA MET A 244 -5.71 30.55 2.15
C MET A 244 -5.75 29.76 3.46
N ASP A 245 -5.46 30.43 4.54
CA ASP A 245 -5.14 29.78 5.82
C ASP A 245 -6.38 29.18 6.50
N ASP A 246 -7.55 29.76 6.32
CA ASP A 246 -8.80 29.18 6.80
C ASP A 246 -9.11 27.84 6.10
N GLU A 247 -8.79 27.72 4.81
CA GLU A 247 -8.94 26.46 4.08
C GLU A 247 -7.89 25.44 4.55
N ALA A 248 -6.66 25.88 4.86
CA ALA A 248 -5.63 25.02 5.42
C ALA A 248 -6.05 24.45 6.78
N LEU A 249 -6.55 25.29 7.69
CA LEU A 249 -7.08 24.90 8.99
C LEU A 249 -8.20 23.87 8.85
N LYS A 250 -9.21 24.18 8.03
CA LYS A 250 -10.35 23.29 7.78
C LYS A 250 -9.95 21.92 7.25
N VAL A 251 -8.98 21.86 6.34
CA VAL A 251 -8.47 20.59 5.80
C VAL A 251 -7.77 19.79 6.89
N GLY A 252 -6.95 20.42 7.73
CA GLY A 252 -6.25 19.76 8.83
C GLY A 252 -7.20 19.23 9.89
N GLU A 253 -8.21 20.00 10.28
CA GLU A 253 -9.24 19.61 11.24
C GLU A 253 -10.03 18.39 10.78
N ASN A 254 -10.52 18.42 9.54
CA ASN A 254 -11.25 17.31 8.94
C ASN A 254 -10.39 16.02 8.89
N ALA A 255 -9.09 16.18 8.62
CA ALA A 255 -8.18 15.04 8.62
C ALA A 255 -7.96 14.46 10.02
N LEU A 256 -7.83 15.30 11.06
CA LEU A 256 -7.72 14.82 12.44
C LEU A 256 -8.98 14.11 12.91
N GLU A 257 -10.16 14.59 12.51
CA GLU A 257 -11.43 13.94 12.83
C GLU A 257 -11.51 12.54 12.23
N LEU A 258 -11.12 12.39 10.95
CA LEU A 258 -11.05 11.10 10.28
C LEU A 258 -10.02 10.14 10.91
N LEU A 259 -8.93 10.68 11.47
CA LEU A 259 -7.87 9.89 12.10
C LEU A 259 -8.21 9.50 13.55
N ARG A 260 -9.16 10.19 14.21
CA ARG A 260 -9.52 9.94 15.61
C ARG A 260 -10.02 8.52 15.84
N ASP A 261 -10.76 7.98 14.89
CA ASP A 261 -11.43 6.68 15.01
C ASP A 261 -10.57 5.50 14.51
N GLN A 262 -9.27 5.74 14.24
CA GLN A 262 -8.49 4.77 13.47
C GLN A 262 -7.04 4.62 13.90
N SER A 263 -6.51 3.43 13.64
CA SER A 263 -5.14 3.03 13.96
C SER A 263 -4.03 3.69 13.11
N SER A 264 -4.35 4.51 12.13
CA SER A 264 -3.37 5.16 11.24
C SER A 264 -2.84 6.47 11.86
N GLN A 265 -1.93 6.34 12.81
CA GLN A 265 -1.39 7.47 13.58
C GLN A 265 -0.28 8.26 12.84
N ARG A 266 0.12 7.83 11.66
CA ARG A 266 1.32 8.28 10.94
C ARG A 266 1.35 9.76 10.58
N TYR A 267 0.20 10.31 10.16
CA TYR A 267 0.09 11.71 9.74
C TYR A 267 -0.50 12.62 10.81
N VAL A 268 -0.93 12.06 11.94
CA VAL A 268 -1.49 12.85 13.04
C VAL A 268 -0.47 13.90 13.50
N TYR A 269 0.78 13.49 13.71
CA TYR A 269 1.82 14.39 14.18
C TYR A 269 2.13 15.53 13.19
N PRO A 270 2.43 15.28 11.90
CA PRO A 270 2.64 16.34 10.93
C PRO A 270 1.44 17.29 10.80
N ILE A 271 0.21 16.78 10.80
CA ILE A 271 -1.00 17.60 10.70
C ILE A 271 -1.17 18.48 11.95
N LEU A 272 -0.98 17.90 13.16
CA LEU A 272 -1.04 18.66 14.41
C LEU A 272 0.00 19.78 14.45
N GLN A 273 1.21 19.49 14.01
CA GLN A 273 2.29 20.49 13.96
C GLN A 273 1.92 21.67 13.07
N GLU A 274 1.36 21.41 11.88
CA GLU A 274 0.90 22.45 10.98
C GLU A 274 -0.28 23.24 11.53
N LEU A 275 -1.26 22.55 12.15
CA LEU A 275 -2.41 23.24 12.77
C LEU A 275 -1.96 24.17 13.89
N ILE A 276 -1.05 23.71 14.76
CA ILE A 276 -0.50 24.55 15.84
C ILE A 276 0.19 25.79 15.24
N SER A 277 1.03 25.58 14.22
CA SER A 277 1.75 26.67 13.56
C SER A 277 0.80 27.71 12.96
N LEU A 278 -0.27 27.26 12.29
CA LEU A 278 -1.29 28.14 11.72
C LEU A 278 -2.05 28.90 12.81
N GLU A 279 -2.53 28.22 13.85
CA GLU A 279 -3.27 28.87 14.94
C GLU A 279 -2.41 29.91 15.69
N GLU A 280 -1.10 29.63 15.87
CA GLU A 280 -0.16 30.58 16.48
C GLU A 280 0.05 31.82 15.60
N MET A 281 0.15 31.67 14.29
CA MET A 281 0.29 32.80 13.37
C MET A 281 -0.94 33.72 13.36
N TYR A 282 -2.13 33.14 13.51
CA TYR A 282 -3.38 33.90 13.43
C TYR A 282 -3.89 34.40 14.78
N GLY A 283 -3.18 34.09 15.88
CA GLY A 283 -3.55 34.56 17.21
C GLY A 283 -4.92 34.07 17.70
N LYS A 284 -5.41 32.97 17.10
CA LYS A 284 -6.71 32.38 17.51
C LYS A 284 -6.59 31.77 18.91
N GLU A 285 -7.70 31.50 19.54
CA GLU A 285 -7.89 31.15 20.95
C GLU A 285 -6.71 30.39 21.62
N TYR A 286 -6.00 31.08 22.52
CA TYR A 286 -4.89 30.51 23.29
C TYR A 286 -5.21 29.16 23.93
N LYS A 287 -6.46 28.98 24.40
CA LYS A 287 -6.94 27.76 25.02
C LYS A 287 -6.89 26.57 24.03
N ARG A 288 -7.28 26.79 22.77
CA ARG A 288 -7.25 25.78 21.71
C ARG A 288 -5.82 25.40 21.35
N ILE A 289 -4.93 26.38 21.19
CA ILE A 289 -3.51 26.12 20.93
C ILE A 289 -2.91 25.26 22.05
N GLN A 290 -3.22 25.56 23.33
CA GLN A 290 -2.76 24.76 24.44
C GLN A 290 -3.31 23.31 24.43
N GLN A 291 -4.55 23.11 24.00
CA GLN A 291 -5.13 21.79 23.85
C GLN A 291 -4.42 21.01 22.74
N LEU A 292 -4.19 21.59 21.58
CA LEU A 292 -3.46 20.97 20.46
C LEU A 292 -2.02 20.62 20.86
N LYS A 293 -1.33 21.50 21.60
CA LYS A 293 0.03 21.24 22.13
C LYS A 293 0.05 20.08 23.12
N LYS A 294 -0.91 20.01 24.04
CA LYS A 294 -1.05 18.88 24.97
C LYS A 294 -1.28 17.57 24.22
N PHE A 295 -2.15 17.60 23.22
CA PHE A 295 -2.42 16.43 22.40
C PHE A 295 -1.18 16.01 21.59
N LYS A 296 -0.44 16.97 21.03
CA LYS A 296 0.84 16.72 20.33
C LYS A 296 1.85 16.02 21.25
N VAL A 297 2.06 16.54 22.48
CA VAL A 297 3.00 15.94 23.45
C VAL A 297 2.57 14.53 23.86
N ALA A 298 1.28 14.32 24.11
CA ALA A 298 0.77 12.98 24.42
C ALA A 298 1.02 12.01 23.24
N PHE A 299 0.84 12.49 22.01
CA PHE A 299 1.05 11.71 20.82
C PHE A 299 2.54 11.43 20.56
N GLU A 300 3.44 12.40 20.78
CA GLU A 300 4.90 12.22 20.71
C GLU A 300 5.37 11.11 21.65
N ASN A 301 4.89 11.11 22.89
CA ASN A 301 5.26 10.08 23.87
C ASN A 301 4.83 8.67 23.40
N VAL A 302 3.64 8.53 22.81
CA VAL A 302 3.17 7.26 22.26
C VAL A 302 3.97 6.88 21.01
N TYR A 303 4.26 7.87 20.16
CA TYR A 303 5.00 7.69 18.91
C TYR A 303 6.44 7.26 19.16
N GLU A 304 7.17 7.95 20.07
CA GLU A 304 8.54 7.59 20.45
C GLU A 304 8.60 6.24 21.16
N ALA A 305 7.67 5.95 22.06
CA ALA A 305 7.61 4.68 22.78
C ALA A 305 7.39 3.48 21.83
N ASN A 306 6.66 3.68 20.74
CA ASN A 306 6.36 2.61 19.79
C ASN A 306 7.27 2.62 18.56
N LYS A 307 8.15 3.65 18.38
CA LYS A 307 8.98 3.86 17.18
C LYS A 307 8.22 3.56 15.88
N LEU A 308 6.99 4.08 15.80
CA LEU A 308 6.12 3.84 14.66
C LEU A 308 6.69 4.55 13.43
N PRO A 309 7.12 3.83 12.39
CA PRO A 309 7.71 4.45 11.21
C PRO A 309 6.68 5.32 10.50
N CYS A 310 7.04 6.58 10.27
CA CYS A 310 6.20 7.56 9.54
C CYS A 310 5.87 7.16 8.10
N MET A 311 6.42 6.07 7.61
CA MET A 311 6.26 5.61 6.23
C MET A 311 6.04 4.10 6.15
N ARG A 312 5.04 3.56 6.83
CA ARG A 312 4.56 2.24 6.42
C ARG A 312 3.89 2.41 5.07
N MET A 313 4.52 1.86 4.06
CA MET A 313 3.85 1.73 2.77
C MET A 313 2.62 0.86 2.96
N TRP A 314 1.51 1.28 2.35
CA TRP A 314 0.25 0.54 2.34
C TRP A 314 0.41 -0.92 1.89
N GLN A 315 1.42 -1.22 1.04
CA GLN A 315 1.80 -2.59 0.68
C GLN A 315 2.25 -3.46 1.86
N CYS A 316 2.56 -2.85 3.01
CA CYS A 316 3.07 -3.57 4.17
C CYS A 316 1.98 -4.03 5.14
N SER A 317 0.82 -3.37 5.16
CA SER A 317 -0.27 -3.72 6.11
C SER A 317 -0.94 -5.06 5.78
N SER A 318 -1.00 -5.41 4.49
CA SER A 318 -1.68 -6.60 4.03
C SER A 318 -0.93 -7.91 4.28
N ILE A 319 0.41 -7.86 4.49
CA ILE A 319 1.20 -9.07 4.76
C ILE A 319 0.94 -9.66 6.16
N LYS A 320 0.43 -8.89 7.11
CA LYS A 320 0.04 -9.44 8.42
C LYS A 320 -0.96 -10.60 8.30
N ASN A 321 -1.78 -10.59 7.24
CA ASN A 321 -2.76 -11.63 6.95
C ASN A 321 -2.27 -12.67 5.92
N SER A 322 -0.96 -12.70 5.64
CA SER A 322 -0.37 -13.64 4.70
C SER A 322 0.46 -14.67 5.43
N TYR A 323 0.40 -15.89 4.96
CA TYR A 323 1.14 -17.02 5.50
C TYR A 323 2.36 -17.31 4.64
N ASP A 324 3.51 -17.51 5.27
CA ASP A 324 4.68 -18.09 4.61
C ASP A 324 4.34 -19.55 4.28
N VAL A 325 4.43 -19.91 3.00
CA VAL A 325 4.13 -21.27 2.52
C VAL A 325 4.96 -22.31 3.25
N SER A 326 6.22 -21.99 3.57
CA SER A 326 7.09 -22.90 4.32
C SER A 326 6.58 -23.19 5.74
N LEU A 327 5.96 -22.18 6.36
CA LEU A 327 5.36 -22.30 7.69
C LEU A 327 4.05 -23.11 7.63
N ILE A 328 3.25 -22.92 6.58
CA ILE A 328 2.02 -23.69 6.34
C ILE A 328 2.38 -25.16 6.11
N LEU A 329 3.35 -25.44 5.25
CA LEU A 329 3.82 -26.82 5.00
C LEU A 329 4.33 -27.50 6.28
N LYS A 330 5.08 -26.78 7.14
CA LYS A 330 5.50 -27.29 8.45
C LYS A 330 4.30 -27.60 9.35
N ARG A 331 3.31 -26.70 9.41
CA ARG A 331 2.11 -26.90 10.23
C ARG A 331 1.25 -28.04 9.70
N MET A 332 1.10 -28.16 8.38
CA MET A 332 0.39 -29.29 7.75
C MET A 332 1.09 -30.62 8.06
N ARG A 333 2.41 -30.71 7.92
CA ARG A 333 3.16 -31.91 8.30
C ARG A 333 2.97 -32.26 9.77
N TYR A 334 3.11 -31.28 10.67
CA TYR A 334 2.92 -31.49 12.10
C TYR A 334 1.49 -31.91 12.47
N SER A 335 0.49 -31.35 11.78
CA SER A 335 -0.91 -31.72 11.95
C SER A 335 -1.17 -33.14 11.42
N MET A 336 -0.60 -33.52 10.27
CA MET A 336 -0.74 -34.88 9.69
C MET A 336 -0.03 -35.92 10.52
N GLU A 337 1.10 -35.60 11.18
CA GLU A 337 1.78 -36.50 12.10
C GLU A 337 1.02 -36.69 13.43
N LYS A 338 0.22 -35.74 13.84
CA LYS A 338 -0.55 -35.76 15.10
C LYS A 338 -1.99 -36.25 14.98
N THR A 339 -2.59 -36.21 13.79
CA THR A 339 -3.98 -36.57 13.58
C THR A 339 -4.09 -37.84 12.70
N GLN A 340 -4.23 -38.96 13.33
CA GLN A 340 -4.96 -40.13 12.79
C GLN A 340 -6.48 -39.93 12.94
N SER A 341 -7.04 -38.71 12.81
CA SER A 341 -8.46 -38.51 13.02
C SER A 341 -9.03 -37.38 12.13
N GLU A 342 -9.93 -37.83 11.29
CA GLU A 342 -11.11 -37.14 10.73
C GLU A 342 -10.89 -35.82 9.99
N VAL A 343 -10.79 -35.94 8.67
CA VAL A 343 -11.08 -34.88 7.73
C VAL A 343 -12.58 -34.63 7.77
N CYS A 344 -13.01 -33.49 8.28
CA CYS A 344 -14.40 -33.06 8.16
C CYS A 344 -14.65 -32.57 6.74
N THR A 345 -15.77 -32.99 6.14
CA THR A 345 -16.23 -32.47 4.86
C THR A 345 -17.50 -31.65 5.07
N ASP A 346 -17.68 -30.56 4.31
CA ASP A 346 -18.92 -29.80 4.28
C ASP A 346 -20.03 -30.59 3.54
N GLU A 347 -21.22 -30.00 3.46
CA GLU A 347 -22.40 -30.54 2.79
C GLU A 347 -22.17 -30.84 1.29
N ASN A 348 -21.09 -30.31 0.70
CA ASN A 348 -20.70 -30.49 -0.69
C ASN A 348 -19.48 -31.42 -0.85
N GLY A 349 -19.02 -32.05 0.24
CA GLY A 349 -17.88 -32.95 0.22
C GLY A 349 -16.52 -32.28 0.16
N ILE A 350 -16.43 -30.97 0.43
CA ILE A 350 -15.17 -30.20 0.43
C ILE A 350 -14.50 -30.34 1.81
N PRO A 351 -13.26 -30.85 1.87
CA PRO A 351 -12.56 -30.98 3.15
C PRO A 351 -12.21 -29.62 3.74
N PHE A 352 -12.54 -29.41 5.02
CA PHE A 352 -12.14 -28.21 5.77
C PHE A 352 -11.56 -28.56 7.14
N LEU A 353 -10.66 -27.73 7.63
CA LEU A 353 -10.12 -27.81 8.98
C LEU A 353 -10.97 -26.97 9.92
N SER A 354 -11.59 -27.60 10.92
CA SER A 354 -12.41 -26.89 11.91
C SER A 354 -11.54 -25.93 12.73
N ILE A 355 -11.91 -24.64 12.75
CA ILE A 355 -11.26 -23.56 13.51
C ILE A 355 -11.19 -23.85 15.03
N LYS A 356 -12.06 -24.70 15.55
CA LYS A 356 -12.04 -25.10 16.96
C LYS A 356 -10.82 -25.88 17.41
N GLN A 357 -10.04 -26.45 16.49
CA GLN A 357 -8.80 -27.18 16.82
C GLN A 357 -7.55 -26.30 16.84
N LEU A 358 -7.60 -25.10 16.28
CA LEU A 358 -6.47 -24.15 16.29
C LEU A 358 -6.37 -23.32 17.59
N SER A 359 -7.40 -23.32 18.43
CA SER A 359 -7.44 -22.53 19.68
C SER A 359 -6.97 -23.29 20.94
N ARG A 360 -6.42 -24.51 20.81
CA ARG A 360 -5.99 -25.35 21.95
C ARG A 360 -4.53 -25.81 21.90
N SER A 361 -3.65 -25.04 21.28
CA SER A 361 -2.21 -25.25 21.45
C SER A 361 -1.57 -23.95 21.85
N ASP A 362 -1.51 -23.73 23.17
CA ASP A 362 -0.57 -22.81 23.81
C ASP A 362 0.87 -23.20 23.51
#